data_701d194af4be620b1597b5b86989c706
#
_entry.id   701d194af4be620b1597b5b86989c706
#
_cell.length_a   1.000
_cell.length_b   1.000
_cell.length_c   1.000
_cell.angle_alpha   90.00
_cell.angle_beta   90.00
_cell.angle_gamma   90.00
#
_symmetry.space_group_name_H-M   'P 1'
#
loop_
_entity.id
_entity.type
_entity.pdbx_description
1 polymer ?
#
loop_
_entity_poly.entity_id
_entity_poly.type
_entity_poly.pdbx_seq_one_letter_code
_entity_poly.pdbx_strand_id
1 'polypeptide(L)'
;CGFLIPADERSEICVFDEFLVDIGDEQSIEQSLSTFSGHMKKITGILELAMPHTLVLLDELGAGTDPAEGAALAVAIIEELRRRGVLLMATTHYAELKVFALETKGVVNASCEFDLETLRPTYKLSVGVPGKSNAFLISEKLGIPSRVIEAAQQHLSAEDKRLDAVLGQLDDLKLQLKESQNEVEELK
;
A
#
# COMPACT_ATOMS: atom_id res chain seq x y z
N CYS A 1 -11.09 -5.30 -22.11
CA CYS A 1 -10.67 -4.37 -23.18
C CYS A 1 -10.01 -5.07 -24.38
N GLY A 2 -9.50 -6.30 -24.27
CA GLY A 2 -8.90 -7.06 -25.38
C GLY A 2 -7.53 -6.57 -25.88
N PHE A 3 -6.87 -5.67 -25.14
CA PHE A 3 -5.50 -5.26 -25.46
C PHE A 3 -4.48 -6.27 -24.93
N LEU A 4 -3.40 -6.46 -25.69
CA LEU A 4 -2.26 -7.23 -25.24
C LEU A 4 -1.51 -6.48 -24.15
N ILE A 5 -1.07 -7.21 -23.12
CA ILE A 5 -0.24 -6.68 -22.03
C ILE A 5 1.16 -7.31 -22.09
N PRO A 6 2.22 -6.59 -21.69
CA PRO A 6 3.54 -7.18 -21.52
C PRO A 6 3.55 -8.04 -20.25
N ALA A 7 3.42 -9.34 -20.42
CA ALA A 7 3.36 -10.30 -19.32
C ALA A 7 4.16 -11.57 -19.67
N ASP A 8 4.67 -12.26 -18.65
CA ASP A 8 5.32 -13.56 -18.79
C ASP A 8 4.27 -14.62 -19.23
N GLU A 9 4.71 -15.64 -19.95
CA GLU A 9 3.83 -16.72 -20.47
C GLU A 9 3.10 -17.47 -19.34
N ARG A 10 3.63 -17.45 -18.12
CA ARG A 10 3.05 -18.08 -16.93
C ARG A 10 2.13 -17.16 -16.14
N SER A 11 1.91 -15.93 -16.61
CA SER A 11 1.04 -14.98 -15.93
C SER A 11 -0.42 -15.41 -16.06
N GLU A 12 -1.11 -15.46 -14.93
CA GLU A 12 -2.53 -15.79 -14.84
C GLU A 12 -3.29 -14.59 -14.27
N ILE A 13 -4.38 -14.21 -14.94
CA ILE A 13 -5.25 -13.11 -14.51
C ILE A 13 -6.69 -13.61 -14.49
N CYS A 14 -7.40 -13.34 -13.39
CA CYS A 14 -8.82 -13.60 -13.29
C CYS A 14 -9.62 -12.75 -14.30
N VAL A 15 -10.69 -13.29 -14.81
CA VAL A 15 -11.68 -12.52 -15.55
C VAL A 15 -12.65 -11.91 -14.54
N PHE A 16 -12.77 -10.58 -14.57
CA PHE A 16 -13.67 -9.82 -13.72
C PHE A 16 -14.88 -9.35 -14.53
N ASP A 17 -16.03 -9.34 -13.88
CA ASP A 17 -17.27 -8.81 -14.47
C ASP A 17 -17.24 -7.28 -14.50
N GLU A 18 -16.59 -6.64 -13.50
CA GLU A 18 -16.54 -5.21 -13.35
C GLU A 18 -15.22 -4.74 -12.73
N PHE A 19 -14.81 -3.52 -13.10
CA PHE A 19 -13.66 -2.79 -12.54
C PHE A 19 -14.15 -1.48 -11.95
N LEU A 20 -14.01 -1.30 -10.65
CA LEU A 20 -14.33 -0.08 -9.94
C LEU A 20 -13.06 0.57 -9.42
N VAL A 21 -12.84 1.83 -9.77
CA VAL A 21 -11.52 2.45 -9.62
C VAL A 21 -11.64 3.85 -9.00
N ASP A 22 -10.84 4.11 -7.98
CA ASP A 22 -10.54 5.44 -7.47
C ASP A 22 -9.02 5.62 -7.48
N ILE A 23 -8.48 6.11 -8.60
CA ILE A 23 -7.05 6.36 -8.84
C ILE A 23 -6.88 7.77 -9.37
N GLY A 24 -5.86 8.46 -8.87
CA GLY A 24 -5.43 9.79 -9.30
C GLY A 24 -6.11 10.94 -8.57
N ASP A 25 -5.38 12.05 -8.50
CA ASP A 25 -5.87 13.32 -7.94
C ASP A 25 -6.81 14.00 -8.90
N GLU A 26 -8.03 14.28 -8.46
CA GLU A 26 -8.90 15.23 -9.14
C GLU A 26 -8.41 16.66 -8.87
N GLN A 27 -7.33 17.07 -9.52
CA GLN A 27 -6.88 18.46 -9.55
C GLN A 27 -7.72 19.30 -10.52
N SER A 28 -9.03 19.08 -10.59
CA SER A 28 -9.90 19.96 -11.37
C SER A 28 -10.17 21.23 -10.58
N ILE A 29 -9.72 22.35 -11.13
CA ILE A 29 -9.83 23.71 -10.59
C ILE A 29 -11.29 24.13 -10.30
N GLU A 30 -12.27 23.36 -10.73
CA GLU A 30 -13.69 23.73 -10.70
C GLU A 30 -14.51 23.11 -9.55
N GLN A 31 -13.96 22.22 -8.73
CA GLN A 31 -14.72 21.66 -7.60
C GLN A 31 -14.02 21.97 -6.27
N SER A 32 -14.64 22.83 -5.49
CA SER A 32 -14.27 23.25 -4.13
C SER A 32 -14.45 22.17 -3.04
N LEU A 33 -14.59 20.91 -3.42
CA LEU A 33 -14.57 19.78 -2.50
C LEU A 33 -13.11 19.47 -2.16
N SER A 34 -12.79 19.27 -0.87
CA SER A 34 -11.47 18.77 -0.49
C SER A 34 -11.20 17.44 -1.19
N THR A 35 -9.94 17.13 -1.47
CA THR A 35 -9.50 15.87 -2.07
C THR A 35 -10.15 14.68 -1.37
N PHE A 36 -10.20 14.70 -0.03
CA PHE A 36 -10.87 13.69 0.78
C PHE A 36 -12.35 13.48 0.42
N SER A 37 -13.12 14.57 0.30
CA SER A 37 -14.56 14.48 -0.04
C SER A 37 -14.79 13.92 -1.44
N GLY A 38 -13.90 14.21 -2.38
CA GLY A 38 -13.91 13.65 -3.73
C GLY A 38 -13.74 12.14 -3.73
N HIS A 39 -12.71 11.64 -3.03
CA HIS A 39 -12.46 10.21 -2.83
C HIS A 39 -13.63 9.53 -2.13
N MET A 40 -14.14 10.09 -1.04
CA MET A 40 -15.27 9.51 -0.30
C MET A 40 -16.53 9.39 -1.14
N LYS A 41 -16.81 10.35 -2.02
CA LYS A 41 -17.94 10.27 -2.95
C LYS A 41 -17.79 9.12 -3.96
N LYS A 42 -16.58 8.93 -4.50
CA LYS A 42 -16.28 7.79 -5.41
C LYS A 42 -16.40 6.47 -4.67
N ILE A 43 -15.79 6.38 -3.48
CA ILE A 43 -15.83 5.18 -2.63
C ILE A 43 -17.28 4.82 -2.25
N THR A 44 -18.14 5.79 -1.97
CA THR A 44 -19.57 5.55 -1.76
C THR A 44 -20.21 4.84 -2.96
N GLY A 45 -19.98 5.32 -4.17
CA GLY A 45 -20.46 4.66 -5.39
C GLY A 45 -19.87 3.25 -5.58
N ILE A 46 -18.58 3.07 -5.27
CA ILE A 46 -17.93 1.77 -5.31
C ILE A 46 -18.60 0.80 -4.31
N LEU A 47 -18.85 1.24 -3.08
CA LEU A 47 -19.53 0.45 -2.06
C LEU A 47 -20.96 0.07 -2.45
N GLU A 48 -21.66 0.89 -3.23
CA GLU A 48 -23.01 0.56 -3.74
C GLU A 48 -22.99 -0.50 -4.85
N LEU A 49 -21.98 -0.45 -5.73
CA LEU A 49 -21.89 -1.28 -6.94
C LEU A 49 -21.09 -2.57 -6.75
N ALA A 50 -20.14 -2.60 -5.82
CA ALA A 50 -19.21 -3.70 -5.66
C ALA A 50 -19.89 -5.03 -5.30
N MET A 51 -19.70 -6.03 -6.13
CA MET A 51 -20.26 -7.38 -6.05
C MET A 51 -19.14 -8.43 -6.13
N PRO A 52 -19.37 -9.71 -5.80
CA PRO A 52 -18.41 -10.77 -6.08
C PRO A 52 -17.98 -10.75 -7.56
N HIS A 53 -16.72 -11.08 -7.83
CA HIS A 53 -16.07 -10.97 -9.16
C HIS A 53 -15.83 -9.53 -9.66
N THR A 54 -15.99 -8.53 -8.81
CA THR A 54 -15.51 -7.15 -9.08
C THR A 54 -14.06 -7.01 -8.65
N LEU A 55 -13.23 -6.33 -9.45
CA LEU A 55 -11.93 -5.83 -9.04
C LEU A 55 -12.05 -4.36 -8.63
N VAL A 56 -11.71 -4.06 -7.38
CA VAL A 56 -11.68 -2.69 -6.85
C VAL A 56 -10.23 -2.23 -6.71
N LEU A 57 -9.93 -1.05 -7.25
CA LEU A 57 -8.61 -0.41 -7.14
C LEU A 57 -8.77 0.94 -6.46
N LEU A 58 -8.13 1.11 -5.29
CA LEU A 58 -8.17 2.35 -4.50
C LEU A 58 -6.76 2.89 -4.32
N ASP A 59 -6.54 4.14 -4.65
CA ASP A 59 -5.26 4.80 -4.46
C ASP A 59 -5.31 5.78 -3.29
N GLU A 60 -4.24 5.81 -2.49
CA GLU A 60 -4.11 6.62 -1.29
C GLU A 60 -5.33 6.57 -0.34
N LEU A 61 -5.84 5.35 -0.11
CA LEU A 61 -7.05 5.12 0.69
C LEU A 61 -6.94 5.76 2.09
N GLY A 62 -7.88 6.63 2.42
CA GLY A 62 -7.98 7.35 3.68
C GLY A 62 -7.19 8.66 3.74
N ALA A 63 -6.43 9.03 2.69
CA ALA A 63 -5.66 10.27 2.68
C ALA A 63 -6.55 11.53 2.64
N GLY A 64 -5.99 12.67 3.07
CA GLY A 64 -6.64 13.97 2.98
C GLY A 64 -7.51 14.36 4.19
N THR A 65 -7.46 13.60 5.29
CA THR A 65 -8.12 13.92 6.56
C THR A 65 -7.18 13.69 7.74
N ASP A 66 -7.71 13.75 8.97
CA ASP A 66 -6.96 13.34 10.16
C ASP A 66 -6.44 11.91 10.00
N PRO A 67 -5.16 11.64 10.27
CA PRO A 67 -4.55 10.33 10.03
C PRO A 67 -5.25 9.17 10.75
N ALA A 68 -5.69 9.38 12.01
CA ALA A 68 -6.33 8.32 12.78
C ALA A 68 -7.73 8.01 12.22
N GLU A 69 -8.49 9.05 11.86
CA GLU A 69 -9.81 8.88 11.22
C GLU A 69 -9.67 8.25 9.81
N GLY A 70 -8.68 8.70 9.03
CA GLY A 70 -8.39 8.17 7.71
C GLY A 70 -8.03 6.69 7.75
N ALA A 71 -7.16 6.28 8.66
CA ALA A 71 -6.78 4.89 8.85
C ALA A 71 -7.98 4.02 9.29
N ALA A 72 -8.79 4.50 10.24
CA ALA A 72 -9.97 3.78 10.71
C ALA A 72 -11.02 3.58 9.60
N LEU A 73 -11.28 4.61 8.79
CA LEU A 73 -12.16 4.53 7.62
C LEU A 73 -11.62 3.56 6.58
N ALA A 74 -10.32 3.60 6.31
CA ALA A 74 -9.68 2.70 5.34
C ALA A 74 -9.84 1.23 5.76
N VAL A 75 -9.60 0.90 7.04
CA VAL A 75 -9.83 -0.45 7.57
C VAL A 75 -11.28 -0.87 7.38
N ALA A 76 -12.25 -0.03 7.76
CA ALA A 76 -13.68 -0.35 7.66
C ALA A 76 -14.13 -0.57 6.19
N ILE A 77 -13.62 0.23 5.26
CA ILE A 77 -13.89 0.08 3.81
C ILE A 77 -13.33 -1.25 3.29
N ILE A 78 -12.08 -1.59 3.65
CA ILE A 78 -11.45 -2.86 3.26
C ILE A 78 -12.25 -4.05 3.82
N GLU A 79 -12.65 -4.01 5.08
CA GLU A 79 -13.44 -5.07 5.71
C GLU A 79 -14.80 -5.26 5.01
N GLU A 80 -15.50 -4.18 4.69
CA GLU A 80 -16.79 -4.24 4.02
C GLU A 80 -16.66 -4.85 2.61
N LEU A 81 -15.67 -4.41 1.81
CA LEU A 81 -15.41 -4.95 0.47
C LEU A 81 -15.00 -6.43 0.55
N ARG A 82 -14.13 -6.79 1.50
CA ARG A 82 -13.73 -8.19 1.75
C ARG A 82 -14.92 -9.08 2.12
N ARG A 83 -15.82 -8.58 3.00
CA ARG A 83 -17.04 -9.31 3.40
C ARG A 83 -17.96 -9.60 2.21
N ARG A 84 -17.95 -8.76 1.20
CA ARG A 84 -18.71 -8.95 -0.05
C ARG A 84 -18.02 -9.90 -1.07
N GLY A 85 -16.82 -10.38 -0.77
CA GLY A 85 -16.08 -11.25 -1.68
C GLY A 85 -15.48 -10.54 -2.89
N VAL A 86 -15.26 -9.22 -2.77
CA VAL A 86 -14.62 -8.37 -3.77
C VAL A 86 -13.11 -8.61 -3.75
N LEU A 87 -12.45 -8.66 -4.90
CA LEU A 87 -11.01 -8.57 -4.98
C LEU A 87 -10.60 -7.09 -4.94
N LEU A 88 -9.75 -6.74 -3.97
CA LEU A 88 -9.36 -5.37 -3.70
C LEU A 88 -7.84 -5.20 -3.76
N MET A 89 -7.38 -4.17 -4.43
CA MET A 89 -6.02 -3.63 -4.28
C MET A 89 -6.12 -2.18 -3.82
N ALA A 90 -5.47 -1.85 -2.72
CA ALA A 90 -5.43 -0.49 -2.19
C ALA A 90 -4.00 -0.07 -1.89
N THR A 91 -3.65 1.18 -2.23
CA THR A 91 -2.41 1.79 -1.77
C THR A 91 -2.69 2.68 -0.55
N THR A 92 -1.76 2.73 0.36
CA THR A 92 -1.83 3.58 1.55
C THR A 92 -0.44 3.73 2.17
N HIS A 93 -0.27 4.77 2.98
CA HIS A 93 0.94 5.00 3.76
C HIS A 93 0.73 4.81 5.27
N TYR A 94 -0.48 4.40 5.71
CA TYR A 94 -0.79 4.22 7.13
C TYR A 94 -0.18 2.94 7.70
N ALA A 95 0.50 3.07 8.84
CA ALA A 95 1.12 1.95 9.53
C ALA A 95 0.07 0.97 10.10
N GLU A 96 -1.07 1.48 10.51
CA GLU A 96 -2.21 0.72 11.05
C GLU A 96 -2.73 -0.31 10.04
N LEU A 97 -2.75 0.04 8.74
CA LEU A 97 -3.17 -0.89 7.69
C LEU A 97 -2.16 -2.01 7.46
N LYS A 98 -0.89 -1.75 7.70
CA LYS A 98 0.14 -2.81 7.65
C LYS A 98 -0.09 -3.84 8.75
N VAL A 99 -0.41 -3.40 9.97
CA VAL A 99 -0.75 -4.27 11.09
C VAL A 99 -2.05 -5.02 10.82
N PHE A 100 -3.08 -4.31 10.40
CA PHE A 100 -4.37 -4.90 10.03
C PHE A 100 -4.21 -6.05 9.02
N ALA A 101 -3.36 -5.88 8.00
CA ALA A 101 -3.11 -6.91 7.00
C ALA A 101 -2.32 -8.13 7.56
N LEU A 102 -1.51 -7.95 8.61
CA LEU A 102 -0.83 -9.06 9.28
C LEU A 102 -1.79 -9.90 10.13
N GLU A 103 -2.80 -9.27 10.72
CA GLU A 103 -3.75 -9.89 11.64
C GLU A 103 -5.01 -10.44 10.95
N THR A 104 -5.27 -10.00 9.72
CA THR A 104 -6.54 -10.29 9.03
C THR A 104 -6.37 -11.34 7.94
N LYS A 105 -7.00 -12.49 8.11
CA LYS A 105 -6.98 -13.55 7.09
C LYS A 105 -7.61 -13.06 5.78
N GLY A 106 -6.90 -13.27 4.66
CA GLY A 106 -7.34 -12.87 3.32
C GLY A 106 -6.97 -11.44 2.95
N VAL A 107 -6.20 -10.75 3.80
CA VAL A 107 -5.54 -9.48 3.49
C VAL A 107 -4.04 -9.70 3.49
N VAL A 108 -3.34 -9.14 2.51
CA VAL A 108 -1.90 -9.34 2.33
C VAL A 108 -1.22 -8.00 2.11
N ASN A 109 -0.15 -7.73 2.85
CA ASN A 109 0.71 -6.59 2.56
C ASN A 109 1.47 -6.82 1.25
N ALA A 110 1.68 -5.76 0.50
CA ALA A 110 2.60 -5.73 -0.62
C ALA A 110 3.37 -4.42 -0.61
N SER A 111 4.64 -4.45 -0.96
CA SER A 111 5.48 -3.27 -1.02
C SER A 111 6.23 -3.18 -2.35
N CYS A 112 6.33 -1.98 -2.90
CA CYS A 112 7.17 -1.71 -4.05
C CYS A 112 8.62 -1.56 -3.59
N GLU A 113 9.52 -2.30 -4.23
CA GLU A 113 10.95 -2.16 -3.97
C GLU A 113 11.44 -0.81 -4.50
N PHE A 114 12.31 -0.18 -3.72
CA PHE A 114 12.89 1.11 -4.05
C PHE A 114 14.41 1.06 -3.90
N ASP A 115 15.12 1.48 -4.93
CA ASP A 115 16.57 1.57 -4.88
C ASP A 115 17.00 2.82 -4.11
N LEU A 116 17.54 2.60 -2.93
CA LEU A 116 18.01 3.66 -2.05
C LEU A 116 19.32 4.31 -2.52
N GLU A 117 20.09 3.69 -3.40
CA GLU A 117 21.30 4.28 -3.94
C GLU A 117 20.98 5.28 -5.04
N THR A 118 20.15 4.89 -5.98
CA THR A 118 19.78 5.69 -7.14
C THR A 118 18.56 6.57 -6.91
N LEU A 119 17.84 6.39 -5.81
CA LEU A 119 16.54 7.02 -5.49
C LEU A 119 15.51 6.80 -6.61
N ARG A 120 15.45 5.59 -7.17
CA ARG A 120 14.54 5.22 -8.24
C ARG A 120 13.67 4.01 -7.88
N PRO A 121 12.44 3.94 -8.36
CA PRO A 121 11.63 2.74 -8.24
C PRO A 121 12.24 1.60 -9.07
N THR A 122 12.26 0.39 -8.52
CA THR A 122 12.69 -0.81 -9.25
C THR A 122 11.57 -1.46 -10.05
N TYR A 123 10.33 -1.03 -9.80
CA TYR A 123 9.09 -1.62 -10.36
C TYR A 123 8.87 -3.09 -9.98
N LYS A 124 9.52 -3.54 -8.93
CA LYS A 124 9.27 -4.87 -8.34
C LYS A 124 8.32 -4.76 -7.17
N LEU A 125 7.36 -5.68 -7.12
CA LEU A 125 6.39 -5.80 -6.03
C LEU A 125 6.72 -7.02 -5.18
N SER A 126 6.98 -6.81 -3.90
CA SER A 126 7.17 -7.85 -2.91
C SER A 126 5.87 -8.10 -2.17
N VAL A 127 5.23 -9.25 -2.44
CA VAL A 127 3.95 -9.65 -1.83
C VAL A 127 4.20 -10.37 -0.51
N GLY A 128 3.37 -10.09 0.49
CA GLY A 128 3.46 -10.66 1.83
C GLY A 128 4.41 -9.91 2.77
N VAL A 129 5.02 -8.81 2.31
CA VAL A 129 6.01 -8.03 3.04
C VAL A 129 5.51 -6.61 3.23
N PRO A 130 5.37 -6.10 4.47
CA PRO A 130 5.05 -4.70 4.70
C PRO A 130 6.26 -3.83 4.38
N GLY A 131 6.08 -2.78 3.58
CA GLY A 131 7.16 -1.87 3.23
C GLY A 131 7.67 -1.05 4.42
N LYS A 132 8.99 -0.82 4.47
CA LYS A 132 9.62 0.11 5.42
C LYS A 132 9.44 1.56 4.98
N SER A 133 9.35 2.47 5.94
CA SER A 133 9.45 3.90 5.65
C SER A 133 10.93 4.28 5.47
N ASN A 134 11.25 4.91 4.35
CA ASN A 134 12.60 5.40 4.04
C ASN A 134 12.66 6.93 4.02
N ALA A 135 11.66 7.62 4.56
CA ALA A 135 11.51 9.06 4.47
C ALA A 135 12.77 9.83 4.98
N PHE A 136 13.30 9.46 6.13
CA PHE A 136 14.49 10.12 6.68
C PHE A 136 15.73 9.89 5.81
N LEU A 137 15.96 8.66 5.37
CA LEU A 137 17.10 8.33 4.51
C LEU A 137 17.02 9.03 3.15
N ILE A 138 15.84 9.07 2.55
CA ILE A 138 15.59 9.79 1.31
C ILE A 138 15.80 11.28 1.51
N SER A 139 15.29 11.86 2.60
CA SER A 139 15.44 13.27 2.93
C SER A 139 16.91 13.66 3.12
N GLU A 140 17.70 12.83 3.79
CA GLU A 140 19.13 13.03 3.97
C GLU A 140 19.87 13.01 2.63
N LYS A 141 19.59 12.05 1.78
CA LYS A 141 20.17 11.96 0.43
C LYS A 141 19.78 13.13 -0.49
N LEU A 142 18.60 13.69 -0.28
CA LEU A 142 18.14 14.90 -0.99
C LEU A 142 18.72 16.18 -0.42
N GLY A 143 19.54 16.11 0.64
CA GLY A 143 20.31 17.24 1.17
C GLY A 143 19.69 17.94 2.38
N ILE A 144 18.72 17.36 3.05
CA ILE A 144 18.25 17.86 4.34
C ILE A 144 19.38 17.67 5.36
N PRO A 145 19.80 18.73 6.09
CA PRO A 145 20.89 18.63 7.05
C PRO A 145 20.62 17.58 8.12
N SER A 146 21.64 16.75 8.46
CA SER A 146 21.52 15.65 9.44
C SER A 146 20.95 16.11 10.78
N ARG A 147 21.31 17.31 11.25
CA ARG A 147 20.73 17.91 12.47
C ARG A 147 19.20 18.04 12.44
N VAL A 148 18.60 18.26 11.25
CA VAL A 148 17.14 18.38 11.08
C VAL A 148 16.53 16.98 11.12
N ILE A 149 17.17 16.01 10.50
CA ILE A 149 16.74 14.59 10.52
C ILE A 149 16.78 14.06 11.96
N GLU A 150 17.89 14.29 12.69
CA GLU A 150 18.02 13.87 14.09
C GLU A 150 16.94 14.51 14.98
N ALA A 151 16.67 15.79 14.80
CA ALA A 151 15.61 16.48 15.52
C ALA A 151 14.23 15.89 15.19
N ALA A 152 13.93 15.60 13.91
CA ALA A 152 12.68 14.98 13.48
C ALA A 152 12.50 13.58 14.08
N GLN A 153 13.56 12.77 14.14
CA GLN A 153 13.53 11.45 14.77
C GLN A 153 13.21 11.50 16.29
N GLN A 154 13.57 12.59 16.97
CA GLN A 154 13.22 12.79 18.38
C GLN A 154 11.73 13.05 18.59
N HIS A 155 11.04 13.61 17.59
CA HIS A 155 9.60 13.87 17.63
C HIS A 155 8.74 12.63 17.31
N LEU A 156 9.33 11.54 16.82
CA LEU A 156 8.60 10.30 16.66
C LEU A 156 8.22 9.72 18.03
N SER A 157 6.98 9.26 18.17
CA SER A 157 6.52 8.59 19.38
C SER A 157 7.31 7.30 19.64
N ALA A 158 7.34 6.84 20.89
CA ALA A 158 7.96 5.56 21.22
C ALA A 158 7.22 4.38 20.57
N GLU A 159 5.91 4.51 20.35
CA GLU A 159 5.06 3.52 19.69
C GLU A 159 5.37 3.42 18.21
N ASP A 160 5.49 4.56 17.50
CA ASP A 160 5.86 4.58 16.09
C ASP A 160 7.23 3.95 15.85
N LYS A 161 8.23 4.30 16.69
CA LYS A 161 9.58 3.72 16.62
C LYS A 161 9.56 2.21 16.84
N ARG A 162 8.75 1.73 17.77
CA ARG A 162 8.62 0.31 18.08
C ARG A 162 7.94 -0.44 16.94
N LEU A 163 6.88 0.14 16.38
CA LEU A 163 6.16 -0.44 15.25
C LEU A 163 7.04 -0.53 14.01
N ASP A 164 7.74 0.54 13.65
CA ASP A 164 8.69 0.55 12.54
C ASP A 164 9.83 -0.48 12.73
N ALA A 165 10.34 -0.64 13.95
CA ALA A 165 11.36 -1.62 14.26
C ALA A 165 10.84 -3.07 14.07
N VAL A 166 9.64 -3.37 14.53
CA VAL A 166 9.02 -4.71 14.38
C VAL A 166 8.71 -5.00 12.91
N LEU A 167 8.14 -4.05 12.19
CA LEU A 167 7.88 -4.20 10.75
C LEU A 167 9.18 -4.40 9.97
N GLY A 168 10.23 -3.68 10.35
CA GLY A 168 11.56 -3.84 9.78
C GLY A 168 12.16 -5.24 9.99
N GLN A 169 12.05 -5.79 11.20
CA GLN A 169 12.52 -7.16 11.49
C GLN A 169 11.73 -8.21 10.71
N LEU A 170 10.42 -8.03 10.57
CA LEU A 170 9.57 -8.93 9.77
C LEU A 170 9.97 -8.92 8.29
N ASP A 171 10.29 -7.75 7.77
CA ASP A 171 10.75 -7.58 6.38
C ASP A 171 12.07 -8.33 6.16
N ASP A 172 13.06 -8.11 7.03
CA ASP A 172 14.36 -8.77 6.95
C ASP A 172 14.24 -10.31 7.05
N LEU A 173 13.41 -10.81 7.97
CA LEU A 173 13.19 -12.26 8.13
C LEU A 173 12.52 -12.89 6.92
N LYS A 174 11.52 -12.21 6.32
CA LYS A 174 10.86 -12.71 5.11
C LYS A 174 11.77 -12.68 3.89
N LEU A 175 12.62 -11.68 3.78
CA LEU A 175 13.62 -11.61 2.71
C LEU A 175 14.60 -12.79 2.81
N GLN A 176 15.14 -13.06 4.00
CA GLN A 176 16.02 -14.20 4.25
C GLN A 176 15.34 -15.54 3.96
N LEU A 177 14.07 -15.68 4.34
CA LEU A 177 13.30 -16.89 4.07
C LEU A 177 13.13 -17.10 2.56
N LYS A 178 12.83 -16.03 1.81
CA LYS A 178 12.68 -16.09 0.35
C LYS A 178 13.98 -16.44 -0.36
N GLU A 179 15.09 -15.86 0.08
CA GLU A 179 16.44 -16.19 -0.44
C GLU A 179 16.76 -17.66 -0.19
N SER A 180 16.54 -18.17 1.02
CA SER A 180 16.76 -19.56 1.37
C SER A 180 15.84 -20.52 0.58
N GLN A 181 14.60 -20.14 0.30
CA GLN A 181 13.71 -20.95 -0.53
C GLN A 181 14.17 -21.00 -1.98
N ASN A 182 14.65 -19.90 -2.55
CA ASN A 182 15.18 -19.85 -3.90
C ASN A 182 16.46 -20.72 -4.03
N GLU A 183 17.37 -20.67 -3.05
CA GLU A 183 18.55 -21.53 -3.01
C GLU A 183 18.19 -23.02 -2.98
N VAL A 184 17.14 -23.39 -2.24
CA VAL A 184 16.66 -24.79 -2.18
C VAL A 184 16.02 -25.22 -3.50
N GLU A 185 15.35 -24.31 -4.22
CA GLU A 185 14.78 -24.60 -5.55
C GLU A 185 15.85 -24.75 -6.64
N GLU A 186 16.94 -23.97 -6.57
CA GLU A 186 18.05 -24.08 -7.51
C GLU A 186 18.88 -25.35 -7.33
N LEU A 187 18.81 -25.97 -6.15
CA LEU A 187 19.52 -27.22 -5.83
C LEU A 187 18.72 -28.49 -6.17
N LYS A 188 17.51 -28.35 -6.71
CA LYS A 188 16.66 -29.47 -7.17
C LYS A 188 16.68 -29.66 -8.67
#